data_d56a8f7d692f01bb239643d8c11212eb
#
_entry.id   d56a8f7d692f01bb239643d8c11212eb
#
_cell.length_a   1.000
_cell.length_b   1.000
_cell.length_c   1.000
_cell.angle_alpha   90.00
_cell.angle_beta   90.00
_cell.angle_gamma   90.00
#
_symmetry.space_group_name_H-M   'P 1'
#
loop_
_entity.id
_entity.type
_entity.pdbx_description
1 polymer ?
#
loop_
_entity_poly.entity_id
_entity_poly.type
_entity_poly.pdbx_seq_one_letter_code
_entity_poly.pdbx_strand_id
1 'polypeptide(L)'
;MRYALELAKRAESEGEVPIGALVVMENRVVGEGWNRPIAGNDPTAHAEIQAIRAASSMTGNYRLTGATLYVTLEPCDMCVGAMFHA
;
A
#
# COMPACT_ATOMS: atom_id res chain seq x y z
N MET A 1 -12.61 -0.86 1.36
CA MET A 1 -12.06 -0.38 2.65
C MET A 1 -11.98 -1.46 3.71
N ARG A 2 -12.97 -2.34 3.80
CA ARG A 2 -12.89 -3.47 4.76
C ARG A 2 -11.62 -4.30 4.56
N TYR A 3 -11.26 -4.57 3.32
CA TYR A 3 -10.06 -5.34 3.02
C TYR A 3 -8.79 -4.61 3.48
N ALA A 4 -8.76 -3.28 3.31
CA ALA A 4 -7.63 -2.50 3.82
C ALA A 4 -7.52 -2.59 5.35
N LEU A 5 -8.66 -2.66 6.06
CA LEU A 5 -8.66 -2.83 7.51
C LEU A 5 -8.15 -4.22 7.91
N GLU A 6 -8.41 -5.25 7.12
CA GLU A 6 -7.85 -6.57 7.37
C GLU A 6 -6.33 -6.58 7.20
N LEU A 7 -5.83 -5.85 6.21
CA LEU A 7 -4.38 -5.70 6.03
C LEU A 7 -3.75 -4.92 7.19
N ALA A 8 -4.45 -3.93 7.73
CA ALA A 8 -4.01 -3.21 8.92
C ALA A 8 -3.90 -4.16 10.12
N LYS A 9 -4.85 -5.05 10.30
CA LYS A 9 -4.80 -6.06 11.37
C LYS A 9 -3.61 -7.00 11.18
N ARG A 10 -3.27 -7.32 9.95
CA ARG A 10 -2.09 -8.14 9.67
C ARG A 10 -0.81 -7.45 10.12
N ALA A 11 -0.68 -6.15 9.83
CA ALA A 11 0.46 -5.37 10.30
C ALA A 11 0.53 -5.41 11.84
N GLU A 12 -0.60 -5.19 12.51
CA GLU A 12 -0.67 -5.21 13.97
C GLU A 12 -0.21 -6.56 14.53
N SER A 13 -0.63 -7.65 13.90
CA SER A 13 -0.25 -9.00 14.35
C SER A 13 1.24 -9.26 14.21
N GLU A 14 1.93 -8.49 13.37
CA GLU A 14 3.37 -8.58 13.16
C GLU A 14 4.16 -7.56 13.99
N GLY A 15 3.49 -6.86 14.90
CA GLY A 15 4.14 -5.84 15.74
C GLY A 15 4.39 -4.53 15.05
N GLU A 16 3.76 -4.29 13.92
CA GLU A 16 3.88 -3.05 13.15
C GLU A 16 2.72 -2.11 13.43
N VAL A 17 2.86 -0.85 13.04
CA VAL A 17 1.75 0.09 13.13
C VAL A 17 0.62 -0.40 12.22
N PRO A 18 -0.65 -0.47 12.70
CA PRO A 18 -1.74 -1.11 11.97
C PRO A 18 -2.29 -0.24 10.83
N ILE A 19 -1.57 -0.21 9.73
CA ILE A 19 -1.99 0.49 8.52
C ILE A 19 -2.02 -0.51 7.37
N GLY A 20 -3.11 -0.50 6.62
CA GLY A 20 -3.28 -1.32 5.44
C GLY A 20 -3.68 -0.47 4.25
N ALA A 21 -3.29 -0.91 3.05
CA ALA A 21 -3.59 -0.20 1.81
C ALA A 21 -3.79 -1.19 0.67
N LEU A 22 -4.61 -0.79 -0.31
CA LEU A 22 -4.73 -1.56 -1.53
C LEU A 22 -4.91 -0.64 -2.73
N VAL A 23 -4.43 -1.11 -3.88
CA VAL A 23 -4.57 -0.43 -5.15
C VAL A 23 -5.58 -1.20 -6.00
N VAL A 24 -6.57 -0.49 -6.52
CA VAL A 24 -7.64 -1.07 -7.34
C VAL A 24 -7.59 -0.45 -8.73
N MET A 25 -7.65 -1.29 -9.75
CA MET A 25 -7.77 -0.89 -11.15
C MET A 25 -8.85 -1.73 -11.80
N GLU A 26 -9.79 -1.08 -12.50
CA GLU A 26 -10.87 -1.77 -13.21
C GLU A 26 -11.63 -2.74 -12.31
N ASN A 27 -11.96 -2.28 -11.09
CA ASN A 27 -12.67 -3.06 -10.07
C ASN A 27 -11.91 -4.30 -9.58
N ARG A 28 -10.59 -4.36 -9.77
CA ARG A 28 -9.77 -5.48 -9.34
C ARG A 28 -8.65 -4.98 -8.42
N VAL A 29 -8.41 -5.72 -7.36
CA VAL A 29 -7.27 -5.45 -6.48
C VAL A 29 -6.00 -5.90 -7.20
N VAL A 30 -5.13 -4.94 -7.50
CA VAL A 30 -3.87 -5.23 -8.20
C VAL A 30 -2.65 -5.10 -7.29
N GLY A 31 -2.83 -4.58 -6.09
CA GLY A 31 -1.74 -4.50 -5.13
C GLY A 31 -2.28 -4.34 -3.72
N GLU A 32 -1.64 -4.98 -2.77
CA GLU A 32 -1.97 -4.87 -1.35
C GLU A 32 -0.69 -4.61 -0.57
N GLY A 33 -0.85 -3.88 0.54
CA GLY A 33 0.26 -3.61 1.41
C GLY A 33 -0.18 -3.39 2.84
N TRP A 34 0.71 -3.69 3.74
CA TRP A 34 0.54 -3.37 5.15
C TRP A 34 1.87 -2.88 5.68
N ASN A 35 1.82 -2.10 6.74
CA ASN A 35 3.00 -1.43 7.26
C ASN A 35 4.03 -2.46 7.74
N ARG A 36 5.25 -2.40 7.23
CA ARG A 36 6.30 -3.39 7.51
C ARG A 36 7.72 -2.81 7.67
N PRO A 37 7.91 -1.61 8.21
CA PRO A 37 9.29 -1.09 8.33
C PRO A 37 10.20 -1.99 9.15
N ILE A 38 9.71 -2.60 10.23
CA ILE A 38 10.50 -3.46 11.10
C ILE A 38 10.80 -4.79 10.41
N ALA A 39 9.76 -5.49 9.95
CA ALA A 39 9.91 -6.79 9.32
C ALA A 39 10.75 -6.72 8.04
N GLY A 40 10.61 -5.64 7.28
CA GLY A 40 11.33 -5.44 6.03
C GLY A 40 12.70 -4.80 6.18
N ASN A 41 13.07 -4.36 7.38
CA ASN A 41 14.27 -3.55 7.59
C ASN A 41 14.30 -2.38 6.60
N ASP A 42 13.17 -1.72 6.42
CA ASP A 42 13.00 -0.69 5.39
C ASP A 42 12.16 0.46 5.96
N PRO A 43 12.76 1.62 6.24
CA PRO A 43 12.01 2.75 6.79
C PRO A 43 10.94 3.29 5.85
N THR A 44 10.99 2.94 4.55
CA THR A 44 10.00 3.37 3.57
C THR A 44 8.87 2.35 3.38
N ALA A 45 8.88 1.23 4.11
CA ALA A 45 7.92 0.15 3.92
C ALA A 45 6.57 0.47 4.57
N HIS A 46 6.01 1.61 4.25
CA HIS A 46 4.65 1.99 4.60
C HIS A 46 3.66 1.19 3.76
N ALA A 47 2.45 1.00 4.27
CA ALA A 47 1.42 0.21 3.59
C ALA A 47 1.20 0.68 2.14
N GLU A 48 1.13 1.99 1.93
CA GLU A 48 0.91 2.59 0.61
C GLU A 48 2.05 2.26 -0.35
N ILE A 49 3.29 2.37 0.12
CA ILE A 49 4.47 2.05 -0.70
C ILE A 49 4.44 0.57 -1.07
N GLN A 50 4.14 -0.30 -0.12
CA GLN A 50 4.03 -1.74 -0.37
C GLN A 50 2.96 -2.04 -1.41
N ALA A 51 1.79 -1.41 -1.29
CA ALA A 51 0.68 -1.61 -2.22
C ALA A 51 1.03 -1.11 -3.63
N ILE A 52 1.66 0.06 -3.74
CA ILE A 52 2.09 0.62 -5.01
C ILE A 52 3.13 -0.28 -5.68
N ARG A 53 4.11 -0.75 -4.93
CA ARG A 53 5.14 -1.66 -5.45
C ARG A 53 4.53 -2.96 -5.96
N ALA A 54 3.61 -3.54 -5.20
CA ALA A 54 2.93 -4.77 -5.59
C ALA A 54 2.11 -4.56 -6.87
N ALA A 55 1.39 -3.45 -6.95
CA ALA A 55 0.58 -3.11 -8.14
C ALA A 55 1.46 -2.91 -9.36
N SER A 56 2.57 -2.18 -9.22
CA SER A 56 3.49 -1.93 -10.33
C SER A 56 4.12 -3.22 -10.83
N SER A 57 4.48 -4.12 -9.92
CA SER A 57 5.03 -5.42 -10.26
C SER A 57 4.00 -6.28 -10.99
N MET A 58 2.76 -6.30 -10.50
CA MET A 58 1.69 -7.10 -11.10
C MET A 58 1.32 -6.62 -12.50
N THR A 59 1.25 -5.30 -12.70
CA THR A 59 0.86 -4.73 -13.99
C THR A 59 2.03 -4.59 -14.96
N GLY A 60 3.26 -4.71 -14.47
CA GLY A 60 4.47 -4.53 -15.27
C GLY A 60 4.71 -3.09 -15.69
N ASN A 61 4.16 -2.13 -14.95
CA ASN A 61 4.25 -0.72 -15.29
C ASN A 61 4.39 0.11 -14.02
N TYR A 62 5.34 1.07 -14.00
CA TYR A 62 5.48 1.95 -12.84
C TYR A 62 4.36 3.00 -12.78
N ARG A 63 3.71 3.29 -13.90
CA ARG A 63 2.58 4.21 -13.94
C ARG A 63 1.29 3.43 -13.74
N LEU A 64 0.54 3.81 -12.71
CA LEU A 64 -0.72 3.16 -12.35
C LEU A 64 -1.89 4.06 -12.74
N THR A 65 -1.93 4.47 -14.00
CA THR A 65 -2.95 5.38 -14.53
C THR A 65 -4.35 4.79 -14.32
N GLY A 66 -5.23 5.58 -13.73
CA GLY A 66 -6.61 5.16 -13.46
C GLY A 66 -6.77 4.31 -12.21
N ALA A 67 -5.70 4.11 -11.43
CA ALA A 67 -5.79 3.34 -10.20
C ALA A 67 -6.37 4.17 -9.05
N THR A 68 -6.98 3.48 -8.08
CA THR A 68 -7.45 4.08 -6.83
C THR A 68 -6.72 3.43 -5.68
N LEU A 69 -6.19 4.25 -4.78
CA LEU A 69 -5.53 3.79 -3.57
C LEU A 69 -6.48 3.93 -2.39
N TYR A 70 -6.73 2.82 -1.70
CA TYR A 70 -7.49 2.81 -0.45
C TYR A 70 -6.51 2.57 0.69
N VAL A 71 -6.57 3.40 1.71
CA VAL A 71 -5.66 3.30 2.86
C VAL A 71 -6.43 3.61 4.14
N THR A 72 -6.05 2.94 5.24
CA THR A 72 -6.77 3.08 6.52
C THR A 72 -6.38 4.33 7.29
N LEU A 73 -5.28 4.98 6.90
CA LEU A 73 -4.81 6.22 7.52
C LEU A 73 -4.29 7.15 6.42
N GLU A 74 -4.44 8.46 6.63
CA GLU A 74 -3.99 9.47 5.68
C GLU A 74 -2.51 9.28 5.30
N PRO A 75 -2.16 9.29 3.99
CA PRO A 75 -0.77 9.10 3.55
C PRO A 75 0.14 10.23 4.05
N CYS A 76 1.38 9.88 4.40
CA CYS A 76 2.41 10.87 4.71
C CYS A 76 2.98 11.49 3.41
N ASP A 77 3.82 12.50 3.56
CA ASP A 77 4.41 13.20 2.40
C ASP A 77 5.15 12.27 1.45
N MET A 78 5.89 11.29 2.00
CA MET A 78 6.60 10.32 1.19
C MET A 78 5.63 9.51 0.32
N CYS A 79 4.53 9.05 0.90
CA CYS A 79 3.55 8.24 0.19
C CYS A 79 2.79 9.06 -0.83
N VAL A 80 2.47 10.32 -0.51
CA VAL A 80 1.86 11.26 -1.47
C VAL A 80 2.79 11.46 -2.66
N GLY A 81 4.09 11.66 -2.42
CA GLY A 81 5.08 11.77 -3.48
C GLY A 81 5.12 10.53 -4.37
N ALA A 82 5.10 9.35 -3.76
CA ALA A 82 5.09 8.09 -4.52
C ALA A 82 3.82 7.97 -5.38
N MET A 83 2.68 8.43 -4.88
CA MET A 83 1.43 8.42 -5.64
C MET A 83 1.53 9.30 -6.88
N PHE A 84 2.19 10.45 -6.78
CA PHE A 84 2.41 11.33 -7.95
C PHE A 84 3.30 10.66 -9.02
N HIS A 85 4.26 9.87 -8.60
CA HIS A 85 5.14 9.15 -9.54
C HIS A 85 4.44 7.94 -10.17
N ALA A 86 3.48 7.38 -9.48
CA ALA A 86 2.69 6.28 -10.00
C ALA A 86 1.46 6.79 -10.78
#